data_92f0a5131017a2be2f6375e1cbd84a5a
#
_entry.id   92f0a5131017a2be2f6375e1cbd84a5a
#
_cell.length_a   1.000
_cell.length_b   1.000
_cell.length_c   1.000
_cell.angle_alpha   90.00
_cell.angle_beta   90.00
_cell.angle_gamma   90.00
#
_symmetry.space_group_name_H-M   'P 1'
#
loop_
_entity.id
_entity.type
_entity.pdbx_description
1 polymer ?
#
loop_
_entity_poly.entity_id
_entity_poly.type
_entity_poly.pdbx_seq_one_letter_code
_entity_poly.pdbx_strand_id
1 'polypeptide(L)'
;IENNLPASVPANKRRYYAVKLFERDADACKLINLTKEKAARVEQLVAQCEQDCDDDAESIITGERYGVIAHIIDECLTKAPAKMSTSEKIDRVVTNRILGLPIFVVIMFCVYYIAVSTLGGTVTDFTNDQLFGTDGWYVLGQGRDAYDAAVEAAGDAADSVDPAQYGPYVPGITTVVHDALVAGGTEDGGLVDSLVCDGIVGGLGAIFGFVPQMFLLFVMLSFLEDCGYMARVAFIMDRVFRRFGLSGKSFIPMLVSSGCGVPGVMATKTIENEKDRRMTVMTTTFIPCGAKLPIIALLMGSIIGDSSTTAAWISPLFYFLGVFAVIASGLMLKKTKLFAGRPTPFVMELPAYHFPAIRSWALHVWERCWAFIKKAGTVIFASTVVVWFLSNFGSYNGSFGFLPAMDGIPEEFMDYSVLAMLGNLVAWIFAPLGFSTWQATALTVSGLVAKENVVATAGSLLSVADAAETDPSLWTAFAGMFPTMGACVAFGAVNLLCAPCFAAMGTIRNQMDSGKWTAIAIGYECAFAWVIGLFINQFYNLFVLGQFGIWTVVAIVLLVAMLFQIFRPMPKHAWTDEDETNTASAAVSA
;
A
#
# COMPACT_ATOMS: atom_id res chain seq x y z
N ILE A 1 14.04 7.54 54.31
CA ILE A 1 14.64 8.64 53.55
C ILE A 1 14.43 9.97 54.27
N GLU A 2 13.22 10.26 54.80
CA GLU A 2 12.91 11.52 55.53
C GLU A 2 13.92 11.86 56.63
N ASN A 3 14.36 10.87 57.39
CA ASN A 3 15.35 11.03 58.48
C ASN A 3 16.77 11.39 58.00
N ASN A 4 17.08 11.12 56.74
CA ASN A 4 18.38 11.41 56.12
C ASN A 4 18.42 12.83 55.50
N LEU A 5 17.31 13.54 55.46
CA LEU A 5 17.26 14.91 54.91
C LEU A 5 17.99 15.90 55.84
N PRO A 6 18.67 16.93 55.31
CA PRO A 6 19.31 17.97 56.09
C PRO A 6 18.26 18.80 56.90
N ALA A 7 18.69 19.38 58.04
CA ALA A 7 17.85 20.18 58.91
C ALA A 7 17.38 21.48 58.22
N SER A 8 17.99 21.89 57.14
CA SER A 8 17.61 23.05 56.31
C SER A 8 16.27 22.87 55.57
N VAL A 9 15.78 21.63 55.44
CA VAL A 9 14.51 21.33 54.76
C VAL A 9 13.36 21.53 55.77
N PRO A 10 12.37 22.43 55.47
CA PRO A 10 11.24 22.66 56.33
C PRO A 10 10.44 21.38 56.59
N ALA A 11 9.94 21.23 57.83
CA ALA A 11 9.23 20.01 58.28
C ALA A 11 8.04 19.63 57.38
N ASN A 12 7.29 20.63 56.91
CA ASN A 12 6.15 20.45 56.01
C ASN A 12 6.50 19.99 54.58
N LYS A 13 7.76 20.12 54.17
CA LYS A 13 8.24 19.72 52.83
C LYS A 13 9.11 18.45 52.83
N ARG A 14 9.43 17.91 54.02
CA ARG A 14 10.34 16.74 54.13
C ARG A 14 9.82 15.53 53.37
N ARG A 15 8.54 15.23 53.51
CA ARG A 15 7.93 14.09 52.80
C ARG A 15 7.98 14.27 51.29
N TYR A 16 7.68 15.47 50.79
CA TYR A 16 7.77 15.78 49.37
C TYR A 16 9.16 15.51 48.81
N TYR A 17 10.18 16.05 49.45
CA TYR A 17 11.56 15.86 49.00
C TYR A 17 12.07 14.42 49.21
N ALA A 18 11.57 13.69 50.21
CA ALA A 18 11.89 12.28 50.39
C ALA A 18 11.36 11.43 49.25
N VAL A 19 10.12 11.70 48.77
CA VAL A 19 9.55 11.04 47.61
C VAL A 19 10.33 11.39 46.33
N LYS A 20 10.68 12.66 46.14
CA LYS A 20 11.46 13.09 44.99
C LYS A 20 12.87 12.50 44.95
N LEU A 21 13.51 12.31 46.09
CA LEU A 21 14.80 11.61 46.19
C LEU A 21 14.65 10.11 45.94
N PHE A 22 13.52 9.52 46.32
CA PHE A 22 13.22 8.13 45.99
C PHE A 22 13.00 7.92 44.51
N GLU A 23 12.31 8.85 43.83
CA GLU A 23 12.14 8.89 42.38
C GLU A 23 13.44 9.26 41.61
N ARG A 24 14.56 9.50 42.26
CA ARG A 24 15.84 9.99 41.71
C ARG A 24 15.72 11.27 40.88
N ASP A 25 14.78 12.16 41.25
CA ASP A 25 14.58 13.42 40.56
C ASP A 25 15.84 14.28 40.60
N ALA A 26 16.37 14.60 39.39
CA ALA A 26 17.67 15.26 39.21
C ALA A 26 17.69 16.67 39.83
N ASP A 27 16.59 17.39 39.80
CA ASP A 27 16.50 18.76 40.33
C ASP A 27 16.38 18.76 41.85
N ALA A 28 15.64 17.80 42.41
CA ALA A 28 15.56 17.61 43.86
C ALA A 28 16.93 17.19 44.43
N CYS A 29 17.65 16.32 43.74
CA CYS A 29 19.02 15.90 44.14
C CYS A 29 20.00 17.08 44.17
N LYS A 30 19.93 18.02 43.22
CA LYS A 30 20.77 19.23 43.16
C LYS A 30 20.37 20.23 44.27
N LEU A 31 19.08 20.43 44.50
CA LEU A 31 18.56 21.38 45.49
C LEU A 31 18.89 20.99 46.93
N ILE A 32 18.84 19.72 47.27
CA ILE A 32 18.99 19.24 48.65
C ILE A 32 20.45 19.08 49.03
N ASN A 33 21.35 18.88 48.09
CA ASN A 33 22.80 18.80 48.25
C ASN A 33 23.22 17.89 49.44
N LEU A 34 22.83 16.58 49.38
CA LEU A 34 23.13 15.58 50.39
C LEU A 34 24.64 15.31 50.50
N THR A 35 25.12 15.09 51.73
CA THR A 35 26.46 14.56 51.93
C THR A 35 26.63 13.20 51.25
N LYS A 36 27.83 12.88 50.76
CA LYS A 36 28.10 11.63 50.04
C LYS A 36 27.63 10.38 50.80
N GLU A 37 27.82 10.35 52.15
CA GLU A 37 27.38 9.25 52.99
C GLU A 37 25.84 9.10 53.03
N LYS A 38 25.13 10.22 53.16
CA LYS A 38 23.66 10.20 53.17
C LYS A 38 23.07 9.88 51.82
N ALA A 39 23.70 10.35 50.73
CA ALA A 39 23.29 10.00 49.36
C ALA A 39 23.44 8.50 49.09
N ALA A 40 24.58 7.92 49.50
CA ALA A 40 24.79 6.46 49.38
C ALA A 40 23.78 5.65 50.19
N ARG A 41 23.41 6.15 51.40
CA ARG A 41 22.39 5.48 52.23
C ARG A 41 20.99 5.55 51.62
N VAL A 42 20.64 6.69 51.04
CA VAL A 42 19.34 6.85 50.30
C VAL A 42 19.30 5.88 49.13
N GLU A 43 20.37 5.82 48.33
CA GLU A 43 20.44 4.91 47.17
C GLU A 43 20.34 3.44 47.58
N GLN A 44 21.00 3.03 48.66
CA GLN A 44 20.83 1.67 49.21
C GLN A 44 19.37 1.36 49.58
N LEU A 45 18.66 2.31 50.17
CA LEU A 45 17.24 2.13 50.56
C LEU A 45 16.34 2.06 49.33
N VAL A 46 16.63 2.85 48.32
CA VAL A 46 15.88 2.82 47.04
C VAL A 46 16.11 1.48 46.35
N ALA A 47 17.35 1.08 46.16
CA ALA A 47 17.69 -0.18 45.50
C ALA A 47 17.12 -1.41 46.24
N GLN A 48 17.09 -1.37 47.58
CA GLN A 48 16.46 -2.44 48.37
C GLN A 48 14.96 -2.50 48.13
N CYS A 49 14.28 -1.35 48.07
CA CYS A 49 12.84 -1.28 47.81
C CYS A 49 12.49 -1.73 46.37
N GLU A 50 13.29 -1.35 45.39
CA GLU A 50 13.14 -1.78 44.01
C GLU A 50 13.30 -3.32 43.89
N GLN A 51 14.24 -3.90 44.65
CA GLN A 51 14.42 -5.34 44.67
C GLN A 51 13.27 -6.07 45.38
N ASP A 52 12.76 -5.50 46.48
CA ASP A 52 11.65 -6.09 47.23
C ASP A 52 10.30 -6.01 46.50
N CYS A 53 10.09 -4.96 45.69
CA CYS A 53 8.86 -4.73 44.93
C CYS A 53 8.96 -5.24 43.47
N ASP A 54 10.15 -5.65 43.00
CA ASP A 54 10.44 -6.08 41.62
C ASP A 54 9.97 -5.04 40.56
N ASP A 55 10.15 -3.74 40.90
CA ASP A 55 9.73 -2.61 40.06
C ASP A 55 10.64 -1.40 40.29
N ASP A 56 10.64 -0.43 39.37
CA ASP A 56 11.44 0.79 39.50
C ASP A 56 10.83 1.80 40.49
N ALA A 57 11.65 2.68 41.03
CA ALA A 57 11.26 3.63 42.07
C ALA A 57 10.09 4.57 41.68
N GLU A 58 10.05 4.99 40.41
CA GLU A 58 8.98 5.84 39.87
C GLU A 58 7.65 5.09 39.77
N SER A 59 7.68 3.86 39.26
CA SER A 59 6.52 2.97 39.16
C SER A 59 5.97 2.61 40.54
N ILE A 60 6.83 2.30 41.51
CA ILE A 60 6.41 2.02 42.90
C ILE A 60 5.64 3.19 43.50
N ILE A 61 6.18 4.41 43.41
CA ILE A 61 5.49 5.60 43.97
C ILE A 61 4.19 5.90 43.21
N THR A 62 4.20 5.68 41.90
CA THR A 62 2.99 5.87 41.08
C THR A 62 1.92 4.83 41.43
N GLY A 63 2.29 3.57 41.58
CA GLY A 63 1.41 2.49 42.04
C GLY A 63 0.78 2.78 43.41
N GLU A 64 1.57 3.23 44.39
CA GLU A 64 1.08 3.61 45.73
C GLU A 64 0.13 4.81 45.67
N ARG A 65 0.42 5.82 44.84
CA ARG A 65 -0.52 6.96 44.63
C ARG A 65 -1.85 6.49 44.07
N TYR A 66 -1.83 5.59 43.07
CA TYR A 66 -3.07 5.02 42.54
C TYR A 66 -3.81 4.14 43.55
N GLY A 67 -3.07 3.41 44.39
CA GLY A 67 -3.66 2.65 45.50
C GLY A 67 -4.45 3.54 46.48
N VAL A 68 -3.84 4.66 46.89
CA VAL A 68 -4.52 5.65 47.75
C VAL A 68 -5.73 6.27 47.07
N ILE A 69 -5.61 6.62 45.77
CA ILE A 69 -6.72 7.15 44.99
C ILE A 69 -7.86 6.12 44.89
N ALA A 70 -7.53 4.85 44.63
CA ALA A 70 -8.52 3.77 44.55
C ALA A 70 -9.27 3.59 45.89
N HIS A 71 -8.55 3.66 47.03
CA HIS A 71 -9.16 3.58 48.36
C HIS A 71 -10.11 4.76 48.61
N ILE A 72 -9.71 5.98 48.28
CA ILE A 72 -10.57 7.18 48.41
C ILE A 72 -11.79 7.05 47.48
N ILE A 73 -11.62 6.57 46.27
CA ILE A 73 -12.72 6.33 45.33
C ILE A 73 -13.70 5.30 45.86
N ASP A 74 -13.23 4.22 46.48
CA ASP A 74 -14.08 3.17 47.05
C ASP A 74 -14.90 3.67 48.26
N GLU A 75 -14.29 4.56 49.05
CA GLU A 75 -15.00 5.15 50.21
C GLU A 75 -15.97 6.27 49.81
N CYS A 76 -15.62 7.08 48.82
CA CYS A 76 -16.37 8.31 48.50
C CYS A 76 -17.33 8.14 47.31
N LEU A 77 -17.12 7.14 46.44
CA LEU A 77 -17.86 6.99 45.17
C LEU A 77 -18.86 5.84 45.27
N THR A 78 -20.10 6.10 45.54
CA THR A 78 -21.19 5.16 45.33
C THR A 78 -21.49 5.09 43.81
N LYS A 79 -20.90 4.14 43.13
CA LYS A 79 -21.20 3.90 41.71
C LYS A 79 -22.63 3.42 41.58
N ALA A 80 -23.49 4.22 40.97
CA ALA A 80 -24.75 3.70 40.45
C ALA A 80 -24.46 2.54 39.51
N PRO A 81 -25.30 1.46 39.47
CA PRO A 81 -25.09 0.36 38.54
C PRO A 81 -24.99 0.93 37.13
N ALA A 82 -23.78 0.88 36.58
CA ALA A 82 -23.48 1.47 35.28
C ALA A 82 -24.31 0.72 34.22
N LYS A 83 -25.35 1.37 33.70
CA LYS A 83 -26.02 0.89 32.50
C LYS A 83 -24.96 0.89 31.39
N MET A 84 -24.74 -0.25 30.80
CA MET A 84 -23.82 -0.37 29.65
C MET A 84 -24.10 0.74 28.65
N SER A 85 -23.10 1.52 28.32
CA SER A 85 -23.19 2.55 27.29
C SER A 85 -23.56 1.93 25.93
N THR A 86 -24.10 2.71 25.02
CA THR A 86 -24.40 2.23 23.67
C THR A 86 -23.13 1.76 22.96
N SER A 87 -22.00 2.43 23.18
CA SER A 87 -20.68 2.03 22.68
C SER A 87 -20.27 0.64 23.18
N GLU A 88 -20.41 0.36 24.48
CA GLU A 88 -20.08 -0.96 25.06
C GLU A 88 -20.96 -2.09 24.49
N LYS A 89 -22.23 -1.81 24.21
CA LYS A 89 -23.13 -2.80 23.58
C LYS A 89 -22.70 -3.13 22.16
N ILE A 90 -22.33 -2.12 21.38
CA ILE A 90 -21.81 -2.28 20.02
C ILE A 90 -20.47 -3.02 20.08
N ASP A 91 -19.57 -2.64 20.98
CA ASP A 91 -18.26 -3.25 21.15
C ASP A 91 -18.36 -4.74 21.50
N ARG A 92 -19.34 -5.14 22.30
CA ARG A 92 -19.57 -6.56 22.64
C ARG A 92 -19.83 -7.43 21.40
N VAL A 93 -20.43 -6.85 20.36
CA VAL A 93 -20.69 -7.55 19.08
C VAL A 93 -19.48 -7.41 18.15
N VAL A 94 -19.01 -6.19 17.95
CA VAL A 94 -17.95 -5.86 16.98
C VAL A 94 -16.61 -6.42 17.40
N THR A 95 -16.26 -6.38 18.69
CA THR A 95 -14.99 -6.92 19.21
C THR A 95 -15.07 -8.41 19.60
N ASN A 96 -16.18 -9.08 19.28
CA ASN A 96 -16.33 -10.51 19.54
C ASN A 96 -15.27 -11.30 18.78
N ARG A 97 -14.69 -12.29 19.45
CA ARG A 97 -13.60 -13.11 18.92
C ARG A 97 -13.93 -13.84 17.60
N ILE A 98 -15.20 -14.23 17.41
CA ILE A 98 -15.65 -14.99 16.24
C ILE A 98 -16.34 -14.07 15.23
N LEU A 99 -17.20 -13.16 15.71
CA LEU A 99 -17.99 -12.27 14.84
C LEU A 99 -17.23 -11.05 14.36
N GLY A 100 -16.21 -10.60 15.08
CA GLY A 100 -15.47 -9.38 14.73
C GLY A 100 -14.78 -9.45 13.36
N LEU A 101 -14.16 -10.59 13.03
CA LEU A 101 -13.50 -10.76 11.72
C LEU A 101 -14.51 -10.82 10.55
N PRO A 102 -15.60 -11.61 10.57
CA PRO A 102 -16.63 -11.56 9.54
C PRO A 102 -17.27 -10.18 9.37
N ILE A 103 -17.61 -9.49 10.45
CA ILE A 103 -18.18 -8.13 10.39
C ILE A 103 -17.20 -7.18 9.70
N PHE A 104 -15.92 -7.26 10.06
CA PHE A 104 -14.88 -6.49 9.42
C PHE A 104 -14.79 -6.75 7.91
N VAL A 105 -14.78 -8.02 7.49
CA VAL A 105 -14.75 -8.40 6.07
C VAL A 105 -15.96 -7.84 5.31
N VAL A 106 -17.16 -7.91 5.90
CA VAL A 106 -18.38 -7.35 5.29
C VAL A 106 -18.30 -5.84 5.16
N ILE A 107 -17.87 -5.12 6.21
CA ILE A 107 -17.75 -3.65 6.15
C ILE A 107 -16.73 -3.24 5.08
N MET A 108 -15.58 -3.89 5.04
CA MET A 108 -14.55 -3.58 4.04
C MET A 108 -15.01 -3.93 2.62
N PHE A 109 -15.71 -5.05 2.45
CA PHE A 109 -16.32 -5.39 1.17
C PHE A 109 -17.29 -4.30 0.71
N CYS A 110 -18.17 -3.81 1.59
CA CYS A 110 -19.08 -2.71 1.25
C CYS A 110 -18.33 -1.43 0.86
N VAL A 111 -17.27 -1.07 1.60
CA VAL A 111 -16.43 0.10 1.29
C VAL A 111 -15.83 -0.02 -0.11
N TYR A 112 -15.20 -1.15 -0.41
CA TYR A 112 -14.58 -1.35 -1.73
C TYR A 112 -15.59 -1.49 -2.85
N TYR A 113 -16.69 -2.16 -2.62
CA TYR A 113 -17.76 -2.30 -3.61
C TYR A 113 -18.33 -0.93 -4.01
N ILE A 114 -18.56 -0.05 -3.04
CA ILE A 114 -19.04 1.32 -3.32
C ILE A 114 -17.95 2.17 -3.99
N ALA A 115 -16.71 2.13 -3.47
CA ALA A 115 -15.64 3.00 -3.93
C ALA A 115 -15.03 2.58 -5.28
N VAL A 116 -15.04 1.29 -5.60
CA VAL A 116 -14.36 0.76 -6.80
C VAL A 116 -15.34 0.28 -7.85
N SER A 117 -16.31 -0.57 -7.47
CA SER A 117 -17.14 -1.28 -8.46
C SER A 117 -18.43 -0.56 -8.85
N THR A 118 -18.96 0.33 -8.00
CA THR A 118 -20.20 1.04 -8.30
C THR A 118 -19.95 2.52 -8.59
N LEU A 119 -20.15 3.36 -7.59
CA LEU A 119 -20.07 4.81 -7.77
C LEU A 119 -18.70 5.27 -8.27
N GLY A 120 -17.62 4.72 -7.68
CA GLY A 120 -16.25 5.08 -8.06
C GLY A 120 -15.92 4.63 -9.48
N GLY A 121 -16.24 3.38 -9.84
CA GLY A 121 -16.05 2.84 -11.19
C GLY A 121 -16.77 3.68 -12.23
N THR A 122 -18.09 3.86 -12.09
CA THR A 122 -18.89 4.65 -13.05
C THR A 122 -18.35 6.07 -13.28
N VAL A 123 -17.89 6.77 -12.22
CA VAL A 123 -17.33 8.12 -12.38
C VAL A 123 -15.92 8.07 -13.00
N THR A 124 -15.14 7.02 -12.70
CA THR A 124 -13.83 6.80 -13.30
C THR A 124 -13.96 6.53 -14.80
N ASP A 125 -14.86 5.62 -15.20
CA ASP A 125 -15.15 5.30 -16.60
C ASP A 125 -15.63 6.55 -17.37
N PHE A 126 -16.57 7.30 -16.78
CA PHE A 126 -16.99 8.58 -17.34
C PHE A 126 -15.81 9.56 -17.55
N THR A 127 -14.89 9.61 -16.59
CA THR A 127 -13.75 10.54 -16.67
C THR A 127 -12.72 10.08 -17.71
N ASN A 128 -12.43 8.78 -17.77
CA ASN A 128 -11.44 8.23 -18.69
C ASN A 128 -11.95 8.20 -20.13
N ASP A 129 -13.15 7.67 -20.36
CA ASP A 129 -13.62 7.37 -21.70
C ASP A 129 -14.32 8.56 -22.32
N GLN A 130 -15.14 9.26 -21.53
CA GLN A 130 -15.98 10.33 -22.04
C GLN A 130 -15.36 11.72 -21.89
N LEU A 131 -14.70 12.02 -20.75
CA LEU A 131 -14.14 13.36 -20.52
C LEU A 131 -12.74 13.51 -21.14
N PHE A 132 -11.83 12.59 -20.85
CA PHE A 132 -10.44 12.62 -21.37
C PHE A 132 -10.22 11.68 -22.55
N GLY A 133 -11.12 10.73 -22.81
CA GLY A 133 -11.07 9.84 -23.97
C GLY A 133 -11.53 10.51 -25.26
N THR A 134 -11.70 9.69 -26.28
CA THR A 134 -12.17 10.09 -27.61
C THR A 134 -13.69 10.07 -27.73
N ASP A 135 -14.39 9.27 -26.88
CA ASP A 135 -15.82 8.97 -27.05
C ASP A 135 -16.75 10.17 -26.79
N GLY A 136 -16.34 11.14 -25.93
CA GLY A 136 -17.19 12.25 -25.52
C GLY A 136 -18.45 11.79 -24.76
N TRP A 137 -19.40 12.70 -24.53
CA TRP A 137 -20.64 12.35 -23.83
C TRP A 137 -21.87 13.07 -24.38
N TYR A 138 -23.02 12.42 -24.23
CA TYR A 138 -24.32 13.03 -24.54
C TYR A 138 -24.92 13.70 -23.31
N VAL A 139 -25.36 14.94 -23.44
CA VAL A 139 -25.96 15.69 -22.34
C VAL A 139 -27.24 14.99 -21.90
N LEU A 140 -27.29 14.62 -20.60
CA LEU A 140 -28.37 13.81 -19.99
C LEU A 140 -28.61 12.44 -20.66
N GLY A 141 -27.63 11.90 -21.37
CA GLY A 141 -27.73 10.59 -22.04
C GLY A 141 -28.64 10.58 -23.27
N GLN A 142 -29.10 11.76 -23.74
CA GLN A 142 -30.02 11.85 -24.87
C GLN A 142 -29.28 11.52 -26.17
N GLY A 143 -29.67 10.42 -26.81
CA GLY A 143 -29.13 10.01 -28.12
C GLY A 143 -28.06 8.92 -28.04
N ARG A 144 -27.55 8.56 -26.86
CA ARG A 144 -26.51 7.54 -26.69
C ARG A 144 -26.96 6.17 -27.23
N ASP A 145 -28.13 5.69 -26.81
CA ASP A 145 -28.65 4.39 -27.28
C ASP A 145 -28.82 4.31 -28.80
N ALA A 146 -29.19 5.45 -29.42
CA ALA A 146 -29.34 5.53 -30.87
C ALA A 146 -27.99 5.57 -31.60
N TYR A 147 -27.02 6.23 -31.03
CA TYR A 147 -25.63 6.23 -31.52
C TYR A 147 -24.98 4.86 -31.39
N ASP A 148 -25.06 4.22 -30.22
CA ASP A 148 -24.51 2.89 -29.97
C ASP A 148 -25.11 1.86 -30.94
N ALA A 149 -26.42 1.92 -31.19
CA ALA A 149 -27.08 1.08 -32.18
C ALA A 149 -26.62 1.37 -33.64
N ALA A 150 -26.30 2.62 -33.96
CA ALA A 150 -25.79 3.00 -35.28
C ALA A 150 -24.35 2.54 -35.49
N VAL A 151 -23.50 2.64 -34.46
CA VAL A 151 -22.13 2.14 -34.45
C VAL A 151 -22.10 0.61 -34.60
N GLU A 152 -22.95 -0.10 -33.86
CA GLU A 152 -23.10 -1.54 -33.96
C GLU A 152 -23.59 -1.97 -35.35
N ALA A 153 -24.49 -1.22 -35.96
CA ALA A 153 -24.95 -1.48 -37.31
C ALA A 153 -23.93 -1.15 -38.40
N ALA A 154 -23.03 -0.20 -38.16
CA ALA A 154 -21.99 0.21 -39.10
C ALA A 154 -20.81 -0.77 -39.14
N GLY A 155 -20.57 -1.55 -38.07
CA GLY A 155 -19.48 -2.53 -37.99
C GLY A 155 -18.11 -1.91 -38.29
N ASP A 156 -17.42 -2.39 -39.34
CA ASP A 156 -16.10 -1.88 -39.76
C ASP A 156 -16.09 -0.39 -40.18
N ALA A 157 -17.26 0.22 -40.38
CA ALA A 157 -17.39 1.63 -40.72
C ALA A 157 -17.82 2.50 -39.51
N ALA A 158 -17.67 2.02 -38.30
CA ALA A 158 -18.07 2.72 -37.06
C ALA A 158 -17.47 4.13 -36.96
N ASP A 159 -16.23 4.32 -37.38
CA ASP A 159 -15.51 5.61 -37.38
C ASP A 159 -16.17 6.67 -38.28
N SER A 160 -17.03 6.26 -39.21
CA SER A 160 -17.76 7.18 -40.08
C SER A 160 -19.06 7.71 -39.49
N VAL A 161 -19.49 7.22 -38.34
CA VAL A 161 -20.73 7.61 -37.67
C VAL A 161 -20.49 8.88 -36.84
N ASP A 162 -21.06 10.01 -37.33
CA ASP A 162 -20.93 11.31 -36.62
C ASP A 162 -21.82 11.35 -35.37
N PRO A 163 -21.23 11.39 -34.14
CA PRO A 163 -22.00 11.41 -32.90
C PRO A 163 -22.94 12.60 -32.77
N ALA A 164 -22.61 13.75 -33.35
CA ALA A 164 -23.38 14.97 -33.24
C ALA A 164 -24.79 14.89 -33.91
N GLN A 165 -25.00 13.89 -34.77
CA GLN A 165 -26.31 13.70 -35.45
C GLN A 165 -27.38 13.08 -34.55
N TYR A 166 -26.99 12.43 -33.44
CA TYR A 166 -27.91 11.67 -32.60
C TYR A 166 -28.38 12.41 -31.34
N GLY A 167 -27.71 13.53 -30.98
CA GLY A 167 -28.12 14.33 -29.82
C GLY A 167 -27.14 15.45 -29.47
N PRO A 168 -27.36 16.15 -28.36
CA PRO A 168 -26.45 17.18 -27.88
C PRO A 168 -25.18 16.50 -27.34
N TYR A 169 -24.20 16.36 -28.21
CA TYR A 169 -22.92 15.70 -27.99
C TYR A 169 -21.84 16.71 -27.59
N VAL A 170 -21.04 16.34 -26.59
CA VAL A 170 -19.87 17.10 -26.20
C VAL A 170 -18.65 16.18 -26.41
N PRO A 171 -17.73 16.54 -27.33
CA PRO A 171 -16.54 15.73 -27.60
C PRO A 171 -15.62 15.67 -26.37
N GLY A 172 -14.85 14.61 -26.26
CA GLY A 172 -13.84 14.48 -25.22
C GLY A 172 -12.73 15.52 -25.37
N ILE A 173 -12.00 15.77 -24.29
CA ILE A 173 -10.91 16.76 -24.28
C ILE A 173 -9.83 16.38 -25.29
N THR A 174 -9.51 15.09 -25.42
CA THR A 174 -8.53 14.60 -26.40
C THR A 174 -8.97 14.95 -27.83
N THR A 175 -10.22 14.68 -28.19
CA THR A 175 -10.78 15.00 -29.52
C THR A 175 -10.75 16.51 -29.79
N VAL A 176 -11.15 17.33 -28.82
CA VAL A 176 -11.13 18.80 -28.95
C VAL A 176 -9.71 19.32 -29.17
N VAL A 177 -8.74 18.78 -28.43
CA VAL A 177 -7.35 19.20 -28.55
C VAL A 177 -6.75 18.74 -29.86
N HIS A 178 -7.05 17.51 -30.28
CA HIS A 178 -6.63 16.95 -31.59
C HIS A 178 -7.16 17.80 -32.74
N ASP A 179 -8.47 18.06 -32.77
CA ASP A 179 -9.12 18.90 -33.81
C ASP A 179 -8.54 20.33 -33.85
N ALA A 180 -8.22 20.89 -32.67
CA ALA A 180 -7.62 22.21 -32.60
C ALA A 180 -6.16 22.22 -33.13
N LEU A 181 -5.40 21.16 -32.92
CA LEU A 181 -4.05 21.01 -33.43
C LEU A 181 -4.03 20.82 -34.95
N VAL A 182 -4.91 19.96 -35.47
CA VAL A 182 -5.06 19.73 -36.91
C VAL A 182 -5.54 20.99 -37.62
N ALA A 183 -6.53 21.71 -37.06
CA ALA A 183 -6.97 23.02 -37.55
C ALA A 183 -5.84 24.09 -37.52
N GLY A 184 -4.91 23.96 -36.57
CA GLY A 184 -3.71 24.81 -36.47
C GLY A 184 -2.61 24.48 -37.49
N GLY A 185 -2.78 23.43 -38.32
CA GLY A 185 -1.85 23.03 -39.36
C GLY A 185 -0.81 21.99 -38.90
N THR A 186 -1.06 21.31 -37.80
CA THR A 186 -0.24 20.18 -37.36
C THR A 186 -0.62 18.95 -38.19
N GLU A 187 0.37 18.13 -38.56
CA GLU A 187 0.11 16.86 -39.25
C GLU A 187 -0.61 15.90 -38.30
N ASP A 188 -1.68 15.27 -38.79
CA ASP A 188 -2.43 14.23 -38.09
C ASP A 188 -1.51 13.05 -37.79
N GLY A 189 -1.48 12.56 -36.53
CA GLY A 189 -0.55 11.54 -36.07
C GLY A 189 0.92 11.98 -36.04
N GLY A 190 1.20 13.27 -36.23
CA GLY A 190 2.56 13.81 -36.16
C GLY A 190 3.09 13.88 -34.72
N LEU A 191 4.39 14.17 -34.58
CA LEU A 191 5.08 14.21 -33.29
C LEU A 191 4.39 15.14 -32.27
N VAL A 192 3.94 16.31 -32.72
CA VAL A 192 3.30 17.32 -31.84
C VAL A 192 1.92 16.84 -31.41
N ASP A 193 1.17 16.28 -32.33
CA ASP A 193 -0.17 15.74 -32.06
C ASP A 193 -0.09 14.58 -31.05
N SER A 194 0.73 13.57 -31.30
CA SER A 194 0.91 12.44 -30.39
C SER A 194 1.49 12.87 -29.04
N LEU A 195 2.44 13.84 -28.97
CA LEU A 195 2.94 14.35 -27.70
C LEU A 195 1.85 15.02 -26.88
N VAL A 196 1.01 15.82 -27.53
CA VAL A 196 -0.01 16.59 -26.81
C VAL A 196 -1.21 15.71 -26.45
N CYS A 197 -1.72 14.91 -27.39
CA CYS A 197 -2.89 14.07 -27.16
C CYS A 197 -2.55 12.86 -26.27
N ASP A 198 -1.55 12.05 -26.65
CA ASP A 198 -1.23 10.81 -25.92
C ASP A 198 -0.34 11.07 -24.70
N GLY A 199 0.67 11.94 -24.83
CA GLY A 199 1.62 12.23 -23.77
C GLY A 199 1.03 13.13 -22.67
N ILE A 200 0.49 14.30 -23.05
CA ILE A 200 0.05 15.32 -22.08
C ILE A 200 -1.40 15.09 -21.68
N VAL A 201 -2.34 15.06 -22.63
CA VAL A 201 -3.77 14.90 -22.33
C VAL A 201 -4.04 13.51 -21.78
N GLY A 202 -3.49 12.46 -22.37
CA GLY A 202 -3.57 11.10 -21.86
C GLY A 202 -2.96 10.95 -20.45
N GLY A 203 -1.82 11.60 -20.19
CA GLY A 203 -1.23 11.65 -18.85
C GLY A 203 -2.07 12.38 -17.81
N LEU A 204 -2.75 13.47 -18.21
CA LEU A 204 -3.72 14.15 -17.35
C LEU A 204 -4.97 13.30 -17.13
N GLY A 205 -5.47 12.65 -18.19
CA GLY A 205 -6.60 11.72 -18.14
C GLY A 205 -6.36 10.60 -17.14
N ALA A 206 -5.19 9.96 -17.20
CA ALA A 206 -4.82 8.91 -16.24
C ALA A 206 -4.84 9.38 -14.77
N ILE A 207 -4.46 10.64 -14.50
CA ILE A 207 -4.52 11.20 -13.14
C ILE A 207 -5.96 11.47 -12.74
N PHE A 208 -6.70 12.24 -13.55
CA PHE A 208 -8.06 12.67 -13.22
C PHE A 208 -9.07 11.52 -13.26
N GLY A 209 -8.85 10.51 -14.09
CA GLY A 209 -9.63 9.29 -14.10
C GLY A 209 -9.57 8.51 -12.80
N PHE A 210 -8.41 8.49 -12.15
CA PHE A 210 -8.22 7.75 -10.89
C PHE A 210 -8.64 8.54 -9.64
N VAL A 211 -8.68 9.87 -9.72
CA VAL A 211 -9.03 10.76 -8.57
C VAL A 211 -10.42 10.49 -7.99
N PRO A 212 -11.51 10.32 -8.77
CA PRO A 212 -12.84 10.09 -8.22
C PRO A 212 -12.92 8.83 -7.36
N GLN A 213 -12.36 7.74 -7.83
CA GLN A 213 -12.30 6.47 -7.09
C GLN A 213 -11.52 6.63 -5.79
N MET A 214 -10.36 7.32 -5.82
CA MET A 214 -9.55 7.60 -4.64
C MET A 214 -10.27 8.52 -3.66
N PHE A 215 -10.97 9.53 -4.15
CA PHE A 215 -11.76 10.44 -3.33
C PHE A 215 -12.83 9.69 -2.53
N LEU A 216 -13.61 8.84 -3.18
CA LEU A 216 -14.63 8.02 -2.52
C LEU A 216 -14.01 7.06 -1.49
N LEU A 217 -12.88 6.44 -1.82
CA LEU A 217 -12.16 5.60 -0.89
C LEU A 217 -11.74 6.38 0.36
N PHE A 218 -11.17 7.59 0.19
CA PHE A 218 -10.78 8.44 1.33
C PHE A 218 -11.98 8.88 2.16
N VAL A 219 -13.10 9.20 1.52
CA VAL A 219 -14.38 9.53 2.20
C VAL A 219 -14.80 8.39 3.12
N MET A 220 -14.84 7.17 2.59
CA MET A 220 -15.26 5.98 3.35
C MET A 220 -14.28 5.60 4.47
N LEU A 221 -12.98 5.56 4.16
CA LEU A 221 -11.96 5.20 5.14
C LEU A 221 -11.85 6.23 6.25
N SER A 222 -11.90 7.53 5.93
CA SER A 222 -11.87 8.61 6.93
C SER A 222 -13.11 8.56 7.82
N PHE A 223 -14.27 8.21 7.27
CA PHE A 223 -15.47 8.00 8.06
C PHE A 223 -15.30 6.86 9.08
N LEU A 224 -14.76 5.71 8.65
CA LEU A 224 -14.50 4.57 9.54
C LEU A 224 -13.42 4.88 10.61
N GLU A 225 -12.43 5.70 10.25
CA GLU A 225 -11.39 6.16 11.17
C GLU A 225 -11.98 7.08 12.24
N ASP A 226 -12.69 8.13 11.82
CA ASP A 226 -13.24 9.14 12.71
C ASP A 226 -14.35 8.60 13.61
N CYS A 227 -15.19 7.66 13.16
CA CYS A 227 -16.18 7.04 14.01
C CYS A 227 -15.59 6.08 15.06
N GLY A 228 -14.27 5.81 15.02
CA GLY A 228 -13.55 4.97 15.97
C GLY A 228 -13.62 3.46 15.66
N TYR A 229 -14.16 3.04 14.51
CA TYR A 229 -14.24 1.63 14.12
C TYR A 229 -12.86 1.02 13.90
N MET A 230 -11.92 1.76 13.27
CA MET A 230 -10.58 1.28 12.96
C MET A 230 -9.77 0.88 14.20
N ALA A 231 -9.97 1.56 15.35
CA ALA A 231 -9.35 1.20 16.60
C ALA A 231 -9.76 -0.20 17.09
N ARG A 232 -11.05 -0.55 16.93
CA ARG A 232 -11.59 -1.87 17.31
C ARG A 232 -11.04 -2.98 16.43
N VAL A 233 -10.96 -2.73 15.14
CA VAL A 233 -10.38 -3.68 14.19
C VAL A 233 -8.91 -3.95 14.53
N ALA A 234 -8.13 -2.90 14.81
CA ALA A 234 -6.75 -3.03 15.24
C ALA A 234 -6.63 -3.87 16.53
N PHE A 235 -7.52 -3.66 17.51
CA PHE A 235 -7.57 -4.45 18.73
C PHE A 235 -7.84 -5.93 18.50
N ILE A 236 -8.79 -6.28 17.62
CA ILE A 236 -9.09 -7.67 17.28
C ILE A 236 -7.89 -8.33 16.60
N MET A 237 -7.29 -7.61 15.67
CA MET A 237 -6.20 -8.14 14.83
C MET A 237 -4.85 -8.19 15.56
N ASP A 238 -4.65 -7.40 16.62
CA ASP A 238 -3.41 -7.42 17.40
C ASP A 238 -3.06 -8.82 17.87
N ARG A 239 -4.02 -9.59 18.36
CA ARG A 239 -3.82 -10.98 18.79
C ARG A 239 -3.33 -11.90 17.67
N VAL A 240 -3.81 -11.67 16.44
CA VAL A 240 -3.42 -12.46 15.26
C VAL A 240 -2.01 -12.07 14.83
N PHE A 241 -1.76 -10.76 14.69
CA PHE A 241 -0.50 -10.23 14.20
C PHE A 241 0.68 -10.47 15.16
N ARG A 242 0.47 -10.43 16.45
CA ARG A 242 1.49 -10.78 17.45
C ARG A 242 2.01 -12.20 17.28
N ARG A 243 1.19 -13.15 16.86
CA ARG A 243 1.66 -14.53 16.58
C ARG A 243 2.67 -14.57 15.44
N PHE A 244 2.59 -13.64 14.51
CA PHE A 244 3.50 -13.50 13.38
C PHE A 244 4.63 -12.51 13.65
N GLY A 245 4.75 -11.99 14.89
CA GLY A 245 5.80 -11.06 15.28
C GLY A 245 5.61 -9.62 14.79
N LEU A 246 4.45 -9.30 14.23
CA LEU A 246 4.06 -7.95 13.84
C LEU A 246 3.29 -7.26 14.98
N SER A 247 3.41 -5.95 15.11
CA SER A 247 2.61 -5.16 16.04
C SER A 247 1.16 -5.07 15.54
N GLY A 248 0.20 -5.05 16.46
CA GLY A 248 -1.21 -4.83 16.11
C GLY A 248 -1.46 -3.50 15.39
N LYS A 249 -0.64 -2.48 15.69
CA LYS A 249 -0.66 -1.20 14.97
C LYS A 249 -0.30 -1.36 13.48
N SER A 250 0.45 -2.39 13.08
CA SER A 250 0.82 -2.68 11.69
C SER A 250 -0.38 -3.10 10.82
N PHE A 251 -1.46 -3.57 11.45
CA PHE A 251 -2.65 -4.00 10.72
C PHE A 251 -3.37 -2.84 10.03
N ILE A 252 -3.47 -1.67 10.68
CA ILE A 252 -4.15 -0.49 10.11
C ILE A 252 -3.51 -0.06 8.78
N PRO A 253 -2.18 0.15 8.68
CA PRO A 253 -1.51 0.40 7.42
C PRO A 253 -1.78 -0.64 6.34
N MET A 254 -1.72 -1.91 6.69
CA MET A 254 -1.96 -3.01 5.74
C MET A 254 -3.39 -3.01 5.23
N LEU A 255 -4.34 -2.74 6.10
CA LEU A 255 -5.74 -2.64 5.75
C LEU A 255 -6.01 -1.47 4.80
N VAL A 256 -5.51 -0.29 5.13
CA VAL A 256 -5.64 0.89 4.28
C VAL A 256 -4.96 0.65 2.92
N SER A 257 -3.86 -0.10 2.90
CA SER A 257 -3.13 -0.45 1.68
C SER A 257 -3.92 -1.35 0.74
N SER A 258 -4.92 -2.12 1.22
CA SER A 258 -5.79 -2.90 0.34
C SER A 258 -6.63 -2.02 -0.60
N GLY A 259 -6.90 -0.76 -0.23
CA GLY A 259 -7.44 0.25 -1.13
C GLY A 259 -6.37 0.91 -1.98
N CYS A 260 -5.39 1.51 -1.34
CA CYS A 260 -4.27 2.18 -1.99
C CYS A 260 -3.01 2.12 -1.13
N GLY A 261 -1.87 1.79 -1.74
CA GLY A 261 -0.58 1.71 -1.06
C GLY A 261 -0.09 3.04 -0.49
N VAL A 262 -0.43 4.16 -1.12
CA VAL A 262 0.02 5.50 -0.68
C VAL A 262 -0.49 5.83 0.73
N PRO A 263 -1.82 5.88 1.00
CA PRO A 263 -2.31 6.13 2.35
C PRO A 263 -1.96 4.99 3.32
N GLY A 264 -1.85 3.74 2.83
CA GLY A 264 -1.41 2.62 3.64
C GLY A 264 -0.01 2.83 4.22
N VAL A 265 0.95 3.21 3.39
CA VAL A 265 2.31 3.57 3.84
C VAL A 265 2.30 4.82 4.72
N MET A 266 1.48 5.84 4.42
CA MET A 266 1.35 7.03 5.29
C MET A 266 0.84 6.69 6.69
N ALA A 267 -0.09 5.75 6.81
CA ALA A 267 -0.64 5.29 8.08
C ALA A 267 0.40 4.63 9.00
N THR A 268 1.55 4.16 8.47
CA THR A 268 2.63 3.60 9.29
C THR A 268 3.26 4.61 10.25
N LYS A 269 3.03 5.91 10.04
CA LYS A 269 3.48 6.98 10.93
C LYS A 269 2.91 6.85 12.36
N THR A 270 1.80 6.16 12.53
CA THR A 270 1.19 5.89 13.83
C THR A 270 1.96 4.84 14.66
N ILE A 271 2.94 4.17 14.07
CA ILE A 271 3.78 3.17 14.74
C ILE A 271 5.00 3.86 15.34
N GLU A 272 5.08 3.87 16.67
CA GLU A 272 6.13 4.57 17.42
C GLU A 272 7.49 3.89 17.27
N ASN A 273 7.53 2.55 17.35
CA ASN A 273 8.77 1.79 17.21
C ASN A 273 9.29 1.84 15.76
N GLU A 274 10.47 2.39 15.57
CA GLU A 274 11.07 2.58 14.26
C GLU A 274 11.34 1.25 13.52
N LYS A 275 11.75 0.19 14.24
CA LYS A 275 12.00 -1.14 13.65
C LYS A 275 10.68 -1.74 13.13
N ASP A 276 9.62 -1.69 13.94
CA ASP A 276 8.29 -2.18 13.55
C ASP A 276 7.69 -1.33 12.42
N ARG A 277 7.87 0.00 12.45
CA ARG A 277 7.44 0.91 11.38
C ARG A 277 8.12 0.58 10.06
N ARG A 278 9.44 0.47 10.04
CA ARG A 278 10.20 0.11 8.83
C ARG A 278 9.79 -1.26 8.28
N MET A 279 9.65 -2.25 9.14
CA MET A 279 9.20 -3.59 8.75
C MET A 279 7.78 -3.53 8.16
N THR A 280 6.87 -2.77 8.77
CA THR A 280 5.51 -2.57 8.26
C THR A 280 5.51 -1.88 6.90
N VAL A 281 6.31 -0.84 6.70
CA VAL A 281 6.46 -0.17 5.39
C VAL A 281 6.90 -1.16 4.32
N MET A 282 7.88 -2.04 4.62
CA MET A 282 8.40 -3.05 3.67
C MET A 282 7.42 -4.17 3.33
N THR A 283 6.38 -4.37 4.13
CA THR A 283 5.44 -5.50 3.95
C THR A 283 4.04 -5.06 3.56
N THR A 284 3.67 -3.82 3.85
CA THR A 284 2.32 -3.28 3.62
C THR A 284 1.91 -3.30 2.15
N THR A 285 2.86 -3.08 1.24
CA THR A 285 2.64 -3.00 -0.21
C THR A 285 2.43 -4.34 -0.89
N PHE A 286 2.68 -5.47 -0.22
CA PHE A 286 2.35 -6.81 -0.73
C PHE A 286 0.85 -7.06 -0.80
N ILE A 287 0.06 -6.36 0.01
CA ILE A 287 -1.40 -6.47 -0.07
C ILE A 287 -1.88 -5.85 -1.39
N PRO A 288 -2.69 -6.57 -2.17
CA PRO A 288 -3.24 -6.05 -3.40
C PRO A 288 -4.08 -4.80 -3.15
N CYS A 289 -3.79 -3.74 -3.86
CA CYS A 289 -4.61 -2.52 -3.88
C CYS A 289 -5.56 -2.52 -5.09
N GLY A 290 -6.49 -1.58 -5.13
CA GLY A 290 -7.44 -1.44 -6.23
C GLY A 290 -6.80 -1.37 -7.61
N ALA A 291 -5.67 -0.66 -7.75
CA ALA A 291 -4.90 -0.54 -8.99
C ALA A 291 -4.28 -1.87 -9.49
N LYS A 292 -4.21 -2.91 -8.66
CA LYS A 292 -3.75 -4.24 -9.06
C LYS A 292 -4.87 -5.16 -9.56
N LEU A 293 -6.14 -4.78 -9.35
CA LEU A 293 -7.29 -5.59 -9.77
C LEU A 293 -7.38 -5.77 -11.28
N PRO A 294 -7.18 -4.74 -12.13
CA PRO A 294 -7.16 -4.91 -13.57
C PRO A 294 -6.13 -5.94 -14.06
N ILE A 295 -4.93 -5.95 -13.48
CA ILE A 295 -3.92 -6.95 -13.82
C ILE A 295 -4.40 -8.35 -13.44
N ILE A 296 -5.05 -8.51 -12.28
CA ILE A 296 -5.61 -9.79 -11.86
C ILE A 296 -6.73 -10.20 -12.81
N ALA A 297 -7.60 -9.29 -13.24
CA ALA A 297 -8.68 -9.56 -14.21
C ALA A 297 -8.12 -10.00 -15.57
N LEU A 298 -7.13 -9.28 -16.10
CA LEU A 298 -6.44 -9.63 -17.35
C LEU A 298 -5.82 -11.04 -17.29
N LEU A 299 -5.11 -11.34 -16.20
CA LEU A 299 -4.52 -12.67 -15.97
C LEU A 299 -5.59 -13.76 -15.89
N MET A 300 -6.71 -13.45 -15.25
CA MET A 300 -7.83 -14.36 -15.11
C MET A 300 -8.42 -14.72 -16.46
N GLY A 301 -8.75 -13.70 -17.27
CA GLY A 301 -9.24 -13.88 -18.63
C GLY A 301 -8.27 -14.70 -19.48
N SER A 302 -6.96 -14.39 -19.43
CA SER A 302 -5.94 -15.08 -20.21
C SER A 302 -5.69 -16.54 -19.77
N ILE A 303 -5.94 -16.88 -18.50
CA ILE A 303 -5.75 -18.25 -17.98
C ILE A 303 -6.96 -19.14 -18.25
N ILE A 304 -8.17 -18.60 -18.15
CA ILE A 304 -9.40 -19.41 -18.10
C ILE A 304 -10.22 -19.27 -19.38
N GLY A 305 -10.06 -18.16 -20.11
CA GLY A 305 -10.95 -17.84 -21.21
C GLY A 305 -12.38 -17.60 -20.68
N ASP A 306 -13.35 -17.78 -21.55
CA ASP A 306 -14.78 -17.48 -21.32
C ASP A 306 -15.52 -18.41 -20.32
N SER A 307 -14.82 -19.31 -19.59
CA SER A 307 -15.46 -20.21 -18.64
C SER A 307 -15.67 -19.57 -17.26
N SER A 308 -16.82 -18.97 -17.07
CA SER A 308 -17.23 -18.09 -15.97
C SER A 308 -17.14 -18.66 -14.54
N THR A 309 -17.14 -19.96 -14.34
CA THR A 309 -17.18 -20.59 -13.00
C THR A 309 -15.80 -20.78 -12.35
N THR A 310 -14.77 -21.00 -13.13
CA THR A 310 -13.39 -21.22 -12.62
C THR A 310 -12.70 -19.90 -12.32
N ALA A 311 -13.05 -18.84 -13.03
CA ALA A 311 -12.54 -17.49 -12.88
C ALA A 311 -12.75 -16.92 -11.46
N ALA A 312 -13.90 -17.19 -10.86
CA ALA A 312 -14.27 -16.65 -9.56
C ALA A 312 -13.31 -17.04 -8.41
N TRP A 313 -12.57 -18.15 -8.52
CA TRP A 313 -11.68 -18.64 -7.45
C TRP A 313 -10.24 -18.15 -7.53
N ILE A 314 -9.75 -17.75 -8.71
CA ILE A 314 -8.33 -17.40 -8.87
C ILE A 314 -8.07 -15.96 -8.37
N SER A 315 -9.01 -15.03 -8.54
CA SER A 315 -8.88 -13.66 -8.01
C SER A 315 -8.67 -13.64 -6.49
N PRO A 316 -9.47 -14.36 -5.67
CA PRO A 316 -9.16 -14.55 -4.25
C PRO A 316 -7.79 -15.19 -4.00
N LEU A 317 -7.33 -16.12 -4.85
CA LEU A 317 -6.04 -16.76 -4.68
C LEU A 317 -4.87 -15.75 -4.74
N PHE A 318 -4.89 -14.82 -5.69
CA PHE A 318 -3.89 -13.75 -5.77
C PHE A 318 -3.96 -12.80 -4.57
N TYR A 319 -5.15 -12.53 -4.04
CA TYR A 319 -5.30 -11.76 -2.81
C TYR A 319 -4.66 -12.48 -1.61
N PHE A 320 -4.95 -13.78 -1.46
CA PHE A 320 -4.34 -14.60 -0.40
C PHE A 320 -2.83 -14.76 -0.57
N LEU A 321 -2.31 -14.74 -1.81
CA LEU A 321 -0.88 -14.70 -2.07
C LEU A 321 -0.22 -13.46 -1.46
N GLY A 322 -0.86 -12.30 -1.59
CA GLY A 322 -0.41 -11.06 -0.94
C GLY A 322 -0.40 -11.16 0.58
N VAL A 323 -1.48 -11.67 1.18
CA VAL A 323 -1.55 -11.90 2.64
C VAL A 323 -0.49 -12.88 3.11
N PHE A 324 -0.29 -13.98 2.37
CA PHE A 324 0.77 -14.95 2.66
C PHE A 324 2.16 -14.32 2.57
N ALA A 325 2.40 -13.48 1.57
CA ALA A 325 3.64 -12.75 1.40
C ALA A 325 3.95 -11.84 2.60
N VAL A 326 2.93 -11.13 3.12
CA VAL A 326 3.06 -10.31 4.34
C VAL A 326 3.47 -11.16 5.54
N ILE A 327 2.80 -12.28 5.76
CA ILE A 327 3.07 -13.17 6.90
C ILE A 327 4.48 -13.78 6.78
N ALA A 328 4.81 -14.34 5.62
CA ALA A 328 6.12 -14.96 5.39
C ALA A 328 7.25 -13.94 5.52
N SER A 329 7.09 -12.76 4.90
CA SER A 329 8.05 -11.67 4.98
C SER A 329 8.19 -11.13 6.41
N GLY A 330 7.10 -10.91 7.12
CA GLY A 330 7.11 -10.47 8.52
C GLY A 330 7.88 -11.45 9.42
N LEU A 331 7.61 -12.76 9.29
CA LEU A 331 8.33 -13.80 10.03
C LEU A 331 9.82 -13.86 9.69
N MET A 332 10.18 -13.70 8.42
CA MET A 332 11.57 -13.69 7.97
C MET A 332 12.32 -12.46 8.48
N LEU A 333 11.75 -11.28 8.33
CA LEU A 333 12.36 -10.01 8.73
C LEU A 333 12.55 -9.95 10.26
N LYS A 334 11.55 -10.36 11.04
CA LYS A 334 11.60 -10.34 12.50
C LYS A 334 12.75 -11.20 13.07
N LYS A 335 13.16 -12.23 12.34
CA LYS A 335 14.28 -13.10 12.72
C LYS A 335 15.66 -12.59 12.27
N THR A 336 15.70 -11.47 11.57
CA THR A 336 16.96 -10.81 11.22
C THR A 336 17.44 -9.92 12.38
N LYS A 337 18.74 -9.74 12.53
CA LYS A 337 19.32 -8.85 13.55
C LYS A 337 18.81 -7.39 13.46
N LEU A 338 18.43 -6.95 12.25
CA LEU A 338 17.97 -5.58 11.99
C LEU A 338 16.59 -5.27 12.60
N PHE A 339 15.69 -6.26 12.65
CA PHE A 339 14.31 -6.10 13.09
C PHE A 339 13.96 -6.94 14.34
N ALA A 340 14.95 -7.65 14.89
CA ALA A 340 14.76 -8.41 16.12
C ALA A 340 14.45 -7.45 17.28
N GLY A 341 13.45 -7.79 18.11
CA GLY A 341 13.01 -7.03 19.27
C GLY A 341 11.65 -7.52 19.78
N ARG A 342 11.24 -7.12 20.98
CA ARG A 342 9.89 -7.38 21.47
C ARG A 342 8.89 -6.54 20.66
N PRO A 343 7.75 -7.11 20.20
CA PRO A 343 6.69 -6.28 19.63
C PRO A 343 6.18 -5.33 20.72
N THR A 344 6.05 -4.06 20.39
CA THR A 344 5.52 -3.07 21.31
C THR A 344 4.12 -3.50 21.79
N PRO A 345 3.84 -3.47 23.09
CA PRO A 345 2.52 -3.80 23.62
C PRO A 345 1.48 -2.83 23.03
N PHE A 346 0.39 -3.39 22.54
CA PHE A 346 -0.71 -2.59 22.02
C PHE A 346 -1.61 -2.22 23.19
N VAL A 347 -1.36 -1.05 23.77
CA VAL A 347 -2.22 -0.45 24.78
C VAL A 347 -2.91 0.73 24.11
N MET A 348 -4.18 0.59 23.77
CA MET A 348 -5.01 1.66 23.22
C MET A 348 -6.35 1.65 23.92
N GLU A 349 -6.72 2.79 24.49
CA GLU A 349 -8.08 3.01 24.96
C GLU A 349 -9.01 3.09 23.74
N LEU A 350 -10.10 2.33 23.77
CA LEU A 350 -11.09 2.36 22.71
C LEU A 350 -11.92 3.64 22.83
N PRO A 351 -11.80 4.60 21.90
CA PRO A 351 -12.59 5.83 21.97
C PRO A 351 -14.07 5.49 21.85
N ALA A 352 -14.96 6.25 22.51
CA ALA A 352 -16.39 6.07 22.34
C ALA A 352 -16.79 6.29 20.88
N TYR A 353 -17.80 5.53 20.39
CA TYR A 353 -18.34 5.81 19.06
C TYR A 353 -18.95 7.20 19.02
N HIS A 354 -18.57 7.97 18.05
CA HIS A 354 -19.17 9.26 17.76
C HIS A 354 -19.36 9.44 16.25
N PHE A 355 -20.35 10.23 15.90
CA PHE A 355 -20.52 10.59 14.50
C PHE A 355 -19.48 11.66 14.15
N PRO A 356 -18.76 11.51 13.03
CA PRO A 356 -17.74 12.47 12.62
C PRO A 356 -18.31 13.89 12.51
N ALA A 357 -17.55 14.89 13.00
CA ALA A 357 -17.90 16.28 12.76
C ALA A 357 -17.70 16.59 11.27
N ILE A 358 -18.78 16.85 10.55
CA ILE A 358 -18.82 16.97 9.08
C ILE A 358 -17.73 17.91 8.55
N ARG A 359 -17.51 19.04 9.21
CA ARG A 359 -16.51 20.02 8.80
C ARG A 359 -15.07 19.47 8.93
N SER A 360 -14.77 18.84 10.05
CA SER A 360 -13.42 18.26 10.30
C SER A 360 -13.16 17.10 9.33
N TRP A 361 -14.14 16.20 9.20
CA TRP A 361 -14.08 15.07 8.29
C TRP A 361 -13.89 15.50 6.83
N ALA A 362 -14.68 16.46 6.33
CA ALA A 362 -14.54 16.98 4.97
C ALA A 362 -13.17 17.63 4.73
N LEU A 363 -12.62 18.35 5.72
CA LEU A 363 -11.27 18.92 5.63
C LEU A 363 -10.20 17.83 5.57
N HIS A 364 -10.28 16.79 6.40
CA HIS A 364 -9.34 15.67 6.37
C HIS A 364 -9.36 14.94 5.03
N VAL A 365 -10.55 14.68 4.47
CA VAL A 365 -10.69 14.07 3.13
C VAL A 365 -10.06 14.95 2.07
N TRP A 366 -10.37 16.27 2.10
CA TRP A 366 -9.81 17.21 1.13
C TRP A 366 -8.29 17.31 1.19
N GLU A 367 -7.73 17.42 2.39
CA GLU A 367 -6.27 17.49 2.59
C GLU A 367 -5.57 16.23 2.09
N ARG A 368 -6.14 15.04 2.38
CA ARG A 368 -5.60 13.76 1.89
C ARG A 368 -5.68 13.67 0.36
N CYS A 369 -6.81 14.05 -0.22
CA CYS A 369 -7.01 14.04 -1.67
C CYS A 369 -6.08 15.04 -2.37
N TRP A 370 -5.97 16.27 -1.86
CA TRP A 370 -5.08 17.28 -2.41
C TRP A 370 -3.60 16.90 -2.31
N ALA A 371 -3.20 16.32 -1.17
CA ALA A 371 -1.84 15.81 -0.99
C ALA A 371 -1.54 14.67 -1.97
N PHE A 372 -2.52 13.81 -2.26
CA PHE A 372 -2.41 12.76 -3.27
C PHE A 372 -2.23 13.36 -4.67
N ILE A 373 -3.12 14.23 -5.11
CA ILE A 373 -3.05 14.89 -6.43
C ILE A 373 -1.70 15.59 -6.61
N LYS A 374 -1.26 16.36 -5.62
CA LYS A 374 -0.01 17.10 -5.70
C LYS A 374 1.22 16.21 -5.76
N LYS A 375 1.27 15.12 -4.99
CA LYS A 375 2.46 14.25 -4.91
C LYS A 375 2.44 13.13 -5.95
N ALA A 376 1.32 12.43 -6.05
CA ALA A 376 1.19 11.32 -6.98
C ALA A 376 0.96 11.80 -8.40
N GLY A 377 0.10 12.80 -8.59
CA GLY A 377 -0.22 13.35 -9.91
C GLY A 377 1.02 13.87 -10.65
N THR A 378 1.91 14.62 -9.99
CA THR A 378 3.15 15.09 -10.63
C THR A 378 4.07 13.95 -11.06
N VAL A 379 4.18 12.90 -10.25
CA VAL A 379 5.02 11.73 -10.57
C VAL A 379 4.40 10.92 -11.70
N ILE A 380 3.08 10.66 -11.65
CA ILE A 380 2.35 9.93 -12.68
C ILE A 380 2.45 10.67 -14.02
N PHE A 381 2.17 11.97 -14.03
CA PHE A 381 2.29 12.79 -15.23
C PHE A 381 3.68 12.74 -15.86
N ALA A 382 4.72 13.00 -15.06
CA ALA A 382 6.09 12.95 -15.57
C ALA A 382 6.44 11.57 -16.11
N SER A 383 6.00 10.50 -15.43
CA SER A 383 6.25 9.13 -15.86
C SER A 383 5.52 8.78 -17.15
N THR A 384 4.28 9.24 -17.32
CA THR A 384 3.50 8.97 -18.56
C THR A 384 4.16 9.63 -19.75
N VAL A 385 4.62 10.88 -19.62
CA VAL A 385 5.38 11.56 -20.69
C VAL A 385 6.68 10.83 -21.00
N VAL A 386 7.40 10.35 -19.98
CA VAL A 386 8.63 9.56 -20.19
C VAL A 386 8.34 8.24 -20.90
N VAL A 387 7.31 7.51 -20.48
CA VAL A 387 6.90 6.25 -21.13
C VAL A 387 6.47 6.51 -22.55
N TRP A 388 5.66 7.55 -22.82
CA TRP A 388 5.31 7.96 -24.17
C TRP A 388 6.56 8.19 -25.04
N PHE A 389 7.54 8.95 -24.51
CA PHE A 389 8.79 9.17 -25.22
C PHE A 389 9.54 7.86 -25.52
N LEU A 390 9.66 6.97 -24.53
CA LEU A 390 10.35 5.69 -24.68
C LEU A 390 9.64 4.74 -25.67
N SER A 391 8.32 4.83 -25.80
CA SER A 391 7.51 4.01 -26.69
C SER A 391 7.54 4.50 -28.13
N ASN A 392 7.52 5.82 -28.34
CA ASN A 392 7.40 6.43 -29.68
C ASN A 392 8.74 6.79 -30.32
N PHE A 393 9.83 6.83 -29.56
CA PHE A 393 11.17 7.07 -30.11
C PHE A 393 11.98 5.79 -30.15
N GLY A 394 12.76 5.64 -31.23
CA GLY A 394 13.60 4.46 -31.38
C GLY A 394 14.53 4.55 -32.58
N SER A 395 15.10 3.42 -32.96
CA SER A 395 16.04 3.33 -34.08
C SER A 395 15.58 2.30 -35.12
N TYR A 396 15.30 2.77 -36.33
CA TYR A 396 14.95 1.94 -37.46
C TYR A 396 15.93 2.22 -38.60
N ASN A 397 16.45 1.16 -39.25
CA ASN A 397 17.44 1.22 -40.36
C ASN A 397 18.65 2.15 -40.08
N GLY A 398 19.07 2.29 -38.82
CA GLY A 398 20.23 3.12 -38.43
C GLY A 398 19.93 4.60 -38.23
N SER A 399 18.68 5.04 -38.41
CA SER A 399 18.21 6.38 -38.09
C SER A 399 17.46 6.36 -36.74
N PHE A 400 17.76 7.32 -35.88
CA PHE A 400 17.05 7.51 -34.61
C PHE A 400 16.05 8.67 -34.74
N GLY A 401 14.80 8.45 -34.37
CA GLY A 401 13.78 9.48 -34.48
C GLY A 401 12.41 9.04 -33.94
N PHE A 402 11.40 9.80 -34.32
CA PHE A 402 9.99 9.51 -33.97
C PHE A 402 9.49 8.39 -34.91
N LEU A 403 9.22 7.22 -34.33
CA LEU A 403 8.95 5.99 -35.08
C LEU A 403 7.70 6.08 -35.97
N PRO A 404 6.53 6.58 -35.52
CA PRO A 404 5.33 6.66 -36.36
C PRO A 404 5.50 7.48 -37.64
N ALA A 405 6.44 8.42 -37.68
CA ALA A 405 6.71 9.28 -38.84
C ALA A 405 7.83 8.74 -39.73
N MET A 406 8.38 7.54 -39.48
CA MET A 406 9.46 6.96 -40.27
C MET A 406 8.92 6.18 -41.47
N ASP A 407 9.43 6.48 -42.65
CA ASP A 407 9.06 5.78 -43.90
C ASP A 407 9.40 4.28 -43.86
N GLY A 408 8.42 3.43 -44.20
CA GLY A 408 8.58 2.00 -44.35
C GLY A 408 8.74 1.24 -43.04
N ILE A 409 8.33 1.82 -41.92
CA ILE A 409 8.27 1.13 -40.64
C ILE A 409 7.09 0.14 -40.62
N PRO A 410 7.24 -1.08 -40.08
CA PRO A 410 6.13 -2.01 -39.90
C PRO A 410 5.05 -1.42 -38.96
N GLU A 411 3.80 -1.91 -39.04
CA GLU A 411 2.75 -1.58 -38.12
C GLU A 411 3.15 -1.85 -36.65
N GLU A 412 3.96 -2.88 -36.43
CA GLU A 412 4.54 -3.20 -35.10
C GLU A 412 5.82 -2.40 -34.83
N PHE A 413 5.78 -1.08 -34.98
CA PHE A 413 6.93 -0.19 -34.81
C PHE A 413 7.50 -0.19 -33.38
N MET A 414 6.73 -0.62 -32.39
CA MET A 414 7.15 -0.64 -30.99
C MET A 414 8.33 -1.55 -30.71
N ASP A 415 8.58 -2.58 -31.55
CA ASP A 415 9.76 -3.44 -31.44
C ASP A 415 11.10 -2.69 -31.63
N TYR A 416 11.05 -1.55 -32.31
CA TYR A 416 12.21 -0.70 -32.58
C TYR A 416 12.34 0.47 -31.57
N SER A 417 11.43 0.56 -30.62
CA SER A 417 11.39 1.62 -29.62
C SER A 417 12.54 1.52 -28.61
N VAL A 418 12.86 2.66 -27.99
CA VAL A 418 13.79 2.69 -26.85
C VAL A 418 13.29 1.83 -25.71
N LEU A 419 11.96 1.77 -25.52
CA LEU A 419 11.32 0.90 -24.52
C LEU A 419 11.64 -0.58 -24.78
N ALA A 420 11.55 -1.03 -26.04
CA ALA A 420 11.89 -2.39 -26.43
C ALA A 420 13.40 -2.67 -26.24
N MET A 421 14.27 -1.71 -26.57
CA MET A 421 15.70 -1.85 -26.35
C MET A 421 16.04 -1.99 -24.85
N LEU A 422 15.47 -1.17 -24.00
CA LEU A 422 15.63 -1.24 -22.53
C LEU A 422 15.00 -2.52 -21.99
N GLY A 423 13.83 -2.91 -22.48
CA GLY A 423 13.15 -4.14 -22.13
C GLY A 423 14.02 -5.37 -22.40
N ASN A 424 14.59 -5.46 -23.61
CA ASN A 424 15.52 -6.54 -23.99
C ASN A 424 16.78 -6.58 -23.12
N LEU A 425 17.32 -5.42 -22.74
CA LEU A 425 18.50 -5.33 -21.87
C LEU A 425 18.24 -5.95 -20.48
N VAL A 426 17.01 -5.85 -19.97
CA VAL A 426 16.63 -6.31 -18.62
C VAL A 426 15.92 -7.67 -18.66
N ALA A 427 15.41 -8.11 -19.81
CA ALA A 427 14.61 -9.33 -19.99
C ALA A 427 15.31 -10.61 -19.47
N TRP A 428 16.64 -10.68 -19.53
CA TRP A 428 17.40 -11.82 -19.03
C TRP A 428 17.19 -12.10 -17.53
N ILE A 429 16.85 -11.07 -16.73
CA ILE A 429 16.55 -11.22 -15.30
C ILE A 429 15.28 -12.05 -15.09
N PHE A 430 14.32 -11.94 -16.02
CA PHE A 430 13.04 -12.63 -15.93
C PHE A 430 13.03 -13.99 -16.66
N ALA A 431 14.08 -14.33 -17.39
CA ALA A 431 14.22 -15.62 -18.08
C ALA A 431 14.00 -16.84 -17.15
N PRO A 432 14.52 -16.89 -15.90
CA PRO A 432 14.26 -17.99 -14.97
C PRO A 432 12.79 -18.11 -14.54
N LEU A 433 12.03 -17.03 -14.65
CA LEU A 433 10.62 -16.95 -14.31
C LEU A 433 9.72 -17.42 -15.47
N GLY A 434 10.32 -17.72 -16.65
CA GLY A 434 9.63 -18.23 -17.82
C GLY A 434 9.15 -17.15 -18.80
N PHE A 435 9.39 -15.86 -18.53
CA PHE A 435 9.09 -14.78 -19.47
C PHE A 435 10.32 -13.90 -19.70
N SER A 436 10.82 -13.92 -20.92
CA SER A 436 12.01 -13.16 -21.33
C SER A 436 11.73 -12.29 -22.56
N THR A 437 10.46 -12.09 -22.90
CA THR A 437 10.04 -11.18 -23.95
C THR A 437 10.20 -9.74 -23.49
N TRP A 438 10.59 -8.84 -24.40
CA TRP A 438 10.70 -7.43 -24.06
C TRP A 438 9.35 -6.83 -23.68
N GLN A 439 8.25 -7.31 -24.29
CA GLN A 439 6.88 -6.90 -24.00
C GLN A 439 6.53 -7.18 -22.52
N ALA A 440 6.72 -8.41 -22.05
CA ALA A 440 6.45 -8.76 -20.64
C ALA A 440 7.33 -7.97 -19.67
N THR A 441 8.58 -7.67 -20.07
CA THR A 441 9.48 -6.84 -19.28
C THR A 441 9.01 -5.38 -19.25
N ALA A 442 8.60 -4.83 -20.40
CA ALA A 442 8.06 -3.48 -20.50
C ALA A 442 6.79 -3.32 -19.68
N LEU A 443 5.87 -4.31 -19.71
CA LEU A 443 4.68 -4.34 -18.87
C LEU A 443 5.03 -4.34 -17.37
N THR A 444 6.05 -5.09 -16.96
CA THR A 444 6.52 -5.11 -15.58
C THR A 444 7.07 -3.74 -15.16
N VAL A 445 7.83 -3.08 -16.02
CA VAL A 445 8.38 -1.73 -15.78
C VAL A 445 7.27 -0.68 -15.79
N SER A 446 6.33 -0.72 -16.73
CA SER A 446 5.15 0.13 -16.77
C SER A 446 4.34 0.01 -15.48
N GLY A 447 4.16 -1.22 -14.97
CA GLY A 447 3.52 -1.46 -13.69
C GLY A 447 4.24 -0.89 -12.46
N LEU A 448 5.53 -0.55 -12.53
CA LEU A 448 6.20 0.21 -11.47
C LEU A 448 5.83 1.70 -11.51
N VAL A 449 5.51 2.23 -12.68
CA VAL A 449 5.06 3.61 -12.83
C VAL A 449 3.64 3.75 -12.26
N ALA A 450 2.70 3.00 -12.84
CA ALA A 450 1.31 2.96 -12.40
C ALA A 450 0.75 1.56 -12.72
N LYS A 451 0.19 0.90 -11.70
CA LYS A 451 -0.26 -0.50 -11.84
C LYS A 451 -1.49 -0.64 -12.75
N GLU A 452 -2.35 0.36 -12.74
CA GLU A 452 -3.53 0.46 -13.60
C GLU A 452 -3.17 0.53 -15.10
N ASN A 453 -2.05 1.15 -15.44
CA ASN A 453 -1.64 1.33 -16.83
C ASN A 453 -1.13 0.04 -17.50
N VAL A 454 -0.95 -1.06 -16.75
CA VAL A 454 -0.46 -2.32 -17.32
C VAL A 454 -1.41 -2.86 -18.38
N VAL A 455 -2.73 -2.75 -18.17
CA VAL A 455 -3.73 -3.25 -19.13
C VAL A 455 -3.74 -2.39 -20.40
N ALA A 456 -3.79 -1.06 -20.26
CA ALA A 456 -3.72 -0.14 -21.39
C ALA A 456 -2.41 -0.31 -22.18
N THR A 457 -1.27 -0.45 -21.48
CA THR A 457 0.02 -0.73 -22.11
C THR A 457 0.01 -2.09 -22.82
N ALA A 458 -0.66 -3.11 -22.24
CA ALA A 458 -0.78 -4.43 -22.89
C ALA A 458 -1.62 -4.33 -24.16
N GLY A 459 -2.73 -3.60 -24.15
CA GLY A 459 -3.54 -3.33 -25.34
C GLY A 459 -2.71 -2.68 -26.46
N SER A 460 -2.01 -1.61 -26.12
CA SER A 460 -1.12 -0.91 -27.07
C SER A 460 0.00 -1.79 -27.62
N LEU A 461 0.68 -2.57 -26.76
CA LEU A 461 1.77 -3.47 -27.15
C LEU A 461 1.32 -4.67 -27.98
N LEU A 462 0.05 -5.06 -27.86
CA LEU A 462 -0.53 -6.20 -28.58
C LEU A 462 -1.41 -5.78 -29.75
N SER A 463 -1.42 -4.47 -30.07
CA SER A 463 -2.21 -3.88 -31.18
C SER A 463 -3.71 -4.20 -31.08
N VAL A 464 -4.25 -4.28 -29.86
CA VAL A 464 -5.68 -4.42 -29.61
C VAL A 464 -6.21 -3.03 -29.26
N ALA A 465 -6.96 -2.43 -30.18
CA ALA A 465 -7.56 -1.10 -29.99
C ALA A 465 -8.60 -1.16 -28.86
N ASP A 466 -8.65 -0.10 -28.04
CA ASP A 466 -9.61 0.08 -26.93
C ASP A 466 -9.80 -1.12 -25.99
N ALA A 467 -8.69 -1.82 -25.74
CA ALA A 467 -8.68 -3.07 -24.99
C ALA A 467 -9.05 -2.84 -23.51
N ALA A 468 -10.28 -3.17 -23.15
CA ALA A 468 -10.69 -3.31 -21.76
C ALA A 468 -10.09 -4.58 -21.14
N GLU A 469 -9.96 -4.59 -19.82
CA GLU A 469 -9.47 -5.76 -19.05
C GLU A 469 -10.33 -7.02 -19.21
N THR A 470 -11.55 -6.87 -19.72
CA THR A 470 -12.54 -7.93 -19.97
C THR A 470 -12.63 -8.36 -21.43
N ASP A 471 -11.75 -7.85 -22.31
CA ASP A 471 -11.77 -8.15 -23.73
C ASP A 471 -11.14 -9.54 -24.02
N PRO A 472 -11.86 -10.49 -24.63
CA PRO A 472 -11.35 -11.82 -24.99
C PRO A 472 -10.20 -11.78 -26.00
N SER A 473 -10.15 -10.78 -26.89
CA SER A 473 -9.09 -10.61 -27.86
C SER A 473 -7.77 -10.28 -27.17
N LEU A 474 -7.81 -9.36 -26.19
CA LEU A 474 -6.66 -9.03 -25.36
C LEU A 474 -6.20 -10.23 -24.52
N TRP A 475 -7.12 -11.01 -23.96
CA TRP A 475 -6.78 -12.21 -23.18
C TRP A 475 -6.00 -13.23 -24.01
N THR A 476 -6.45 -13.45 -25.25
CA THR A 476 -5.81 -14.42 -26.17
C THR A 476 -4.42 -13.93 -26.57
N ALA A 477 -4.31 -12.67 -26.96
CA ALA A 477 -3.03 -12.06 -27.34
C ALA A 477 -2.04 -12.04 -26.15
N PHE A 478 -2.53 -11.68 -24.96
CA PHE A 478 -1.72 -11.65 -23.75
C PHE A 478 -1.24 -13.06 -23.33
N ALA A 479 -2.12 -14.07 -23.41
CA ALA A 479 -1.73 -15.47 -23.15
C ALA A 479 -0.64 -15.95 -24.10
N GLY A 480 -0.69 -15.53 -25.37
CA GLY A 480 0.29 -15.85 -26.40
C GLY A 480 1.71 -15.31 -26.12
N MET A 481 1.85 -14.28 -25.27
CA MET A 481 3.16 -13.76 -24.87
C MET A 481 3.95 -14.73 -23.97
N PHE A 482 3.29 -15.66 -23.32
CA PHE A 482 3.89 -16.55 -22.34
C PHE A 482 4.01 -17.98 -22.87
N PRO A 483 5.20 -18.61 -22.77
CA PRO A 483 5.40 -19.97 -23.28
C PRO A 483 4.65 -21.02 -22.45
N THR A 484 4.30 -20.72 -21.22
CA THR A 484 3.59 -21.64 -20.31
C THR A 484 2.64 -20.89 -19.39
N MET A 485 1.58 -21.57 -18.93
CA MET A 485 0.67 -21.06 -17.90
C MET A 485 1.43 -20.68 -16.62
N GLY A 486 2.45 -21.46 -16.26
CA GLY A 486 3.30 -21.18 -15.09
C GLY A 486 4.03 -19.84 -15.22
N ALA A 487 4.49 -19.48 -16.42
CA ALA A 487 5.12 -18.19 -16.69
C ALA A 487 4.12 -17.02 -16.59
N CYS A 488 2.89 -17.20 -17.08
CA CYS A 488 1.82 -16.21 -16.97
C CYS A 488 1.45 -15.93 -15.50
N VAL A 489 1.25 -16.99 -14.70
CA VAL A 489 0.97 -16.86 -13.25
C VAL A 489 2.17 -16.25 -12.51
N ALA A 490 3.40 -16.60 -12.88
CA ALA A 490 4.62 -16.01 -12.32
C ALA A 490 4.72 -14.51 -12.61
N PHE A 491 4.40 -14.08 -13.85
CA PHE A 491 4.31 -12.67 -14.21
C PHE A 491 3.31 -11.92 -13.30
N GLY A 492 2.11 -12.50 -13.11
CA GLY A 492 1.10 -11.93 -12.22
C GLY A 492 1.59 -11.80 -10.78
N ALA A 493 2.20 -12.85 -10.25
CA ALA A 493 2.75 -12.84 -8.89
C ALA A 493 3.88 -11.80 -8.72
N VAL A 494 4.75 -11.65 -9.72
CA VAL A 494 5.80 -10.62 -9.71
C VAL A 494 5.18 -9.23 -9.70
N ASN A 495 4.25 -8.94 -10.61
CA ASN A 495 3.59 -7.63 -10.67
C ASN A 495 2.76 -7.31 -9.43
N LEU A 496 2.21 -8.33 -8.77
CA LEU A 496 1.49 -8.19 -7.51
C LEU A 496 2.42 -7.83 -6.34
N LEU A 497 3.56 -8.53 -6.23
CA LEU A 497 4.45 -8.47 -5.06
C LEU A 497 5.66 -7.56 -5.24
N CYS A 498 6.04 -7.18 -6.47
CA CYS A 498 7.15 -6.25 -6.69
C CYS A 498 6.87 -4.87 -6.09
N ALA A 499 7.88 -4.01 -6.11
CA ALA A 499 7.77 -2.65 -5.63
C ALA A 499 6.47 -1.98 -6.11
N PRO A 500 5.81 -1.18 -5.26
CA PRO A 500 4.57 -0.51 -5.61
C PRO A 500 4.80 0.59 -6.65
N CYS A 501 3.74 1.27 -7.08
CA CYS A 501 3.83 2.40 -8.00
C CYS A 501 4.74 3.52 -7.46
N PHE A 502 5.26 4.36 -8.34
CA PHE A 502 6.19 5.44 -7.99
C PHE A 502 5.63 6.39 -6.93
N ALA A 503 4.32 6.63 -6.93
CA ALA A 503 3.65 7.41 -5.90
C ALA A 503 3.82 6.80 -4.50
N ALA A 504 3.64 5.50 -4.38
CA ALA A 504 3.84 4.78 -3.12
C ALA A 504 5.33 4.68 -2.75
N MET A 505 6.23 4.50 -3.74
CA MET A 505 7.69 4.54 -3.50
C MET A 505 8.14 5.91 -2.96
N GLY A 506 7.58 7.01 -3.47
CA GLY A 506 7.80 8.36 -2.95
C GLY A 506 7.34 8.50 -1.48
N THR A 507 6.24 7.83 -1.14
CA THR A 507 5.73 7.81 0.25
C THR A 507 6.61 6.93 1.16
N ILE A 508 7.08 5.78 0.66
CA ILE A 508 8.06 4.93 1.37
C ILE A 508 9.31 5.75 1.72
N ARG A 509 9.83 6.55 0.77
CA ARG A 509 10.96 7.44 1.04
C ARG A 509 10.70 8.41 2.18
N ASN A 510 9.51 9.00 2.22
CA ASN A 510 9.15 9.94 3.28
C ASN A 510 8.98 9.26 4.65
N GLN A 511 8.54 8.00 4.69
CA GLN A 511 8.35 7.27 5.96
C GLN A 511 9.63 6.59 6.46
N MET A 512 10.58 6.30 5.56
CA MET A 512 11.88 5.70 5.90
C MET A 512 12.91 6.73 6.36
N ASP A 513 12.70 8.02 6.06
CA ASP A 513 13.59 9.15 6.37
C ASP A 513 15.06 8.96 5.94
N SER A 514 15.33 7.97 5.08
CA SER A 514 16.66 7.59 4.64
C SER A 514 16.63 6.99 3.24
N GLY A 515 17.43 7.54 2.32
CA GLY A 515 17.58 6.99 0.97
C GLY A 515 18.08 5.55 0.97
N LYS A 516 18.97 5.19 1.92
CA LYS A 516 19.49 3.83 2.09
C LYS A 516 18.39 2.84 2.47
N TRP A 517 17.55 3.18 3.45
CA TRP A 517 16.44 2.33 3.87
C TRP A 517 15.36 2.20 2.80
N THR A 518 15.12 3.28 2.05
CA THR A 518 14.22 3.25 0.89
C THR A 518 14.71 2.27 -0.17
N ALA A 519 15.99 2.34 -0.53
CA ALA A 519 16.58 1.42 -1.51
C ALA A 519 16.54 -0.05 -1.01
N ILE A 520 16.78 -0.29 0.28
CA ILE A 520 16.65 -1.62 0.90
C ILE A 520 15.19 -2.12 0.82
N ALA A 521 14.21 -1.25 1.12
CA ALA A 521 12.80 -1.63 1.07
C ALA A 521 12.37 -2.03 -0.35
N ILE A 522 12.62 -1.16 -1.33
CA ILE A 522 12.27 -1.41 -2.74
C ILE A 522 13.02 -2.64 -3.28
N GLY A 523 14.33 -2.75 -3.00
CA GLY A 523 15.13 -3.90 -3.40
C GLY A 523 14.65 -5.21 -2.78
N TYR A 524 14.21 -5.19 -1.52
CA TYR A 524 13.64 -6.33 -0.84
C TYR A 524 12.31 -6.77 -1.49
N GLU A 525 11.41 -5.83 -1.76
CA GLU A 525 10.12 -6.12 -2.39
C GLU A 525 10.32 -6.75 -3.78
N CYS A 526 11.19 -6.18 -4.62
CA CYS A 526 11.52 -6.72 -5.92
C CYS A 526 12.17 -8.12 -5.84
N ALA A 527 13.13 -8.31 -4.93
CA ALA A 527 13.80 -9.59 -4.74
C ALA A 527 12.84 -10.68 -4.24
N PHE A 528 11.96 -10.33 -3.29
CA PHE A 528 10.96 -11.25 -2.78
C PHE A 528 9.96 -11.66 -3.86
N ALA A 529 9.45 -10.70 -4.66
CA ALA A 529 8.57 -10.96 -5.79
C ALA A 529 9.22 -11.87 -6.83
N TRP A 530 10.50 -11.64 -7.15
CA TRP A 530 11.27 -12.45 -8.08
C TRP A 530 11.40 -13.90 -7.58
N VAL A 531 11.70 -14.10 -6.30
CA VAL A 531 11.81 -15.44 -5.70
C VAL A 531 10.47 -16.18 -5.74
N ILE A 532 9.37 -15.52 -5.43
CA ILE A 532 8.03 -16.13 -5.51
C ILE A 532 7.67 -16.48 -6.95
N GLY A 533 7.92 -15.58 -7.91
CA GLY A 533 7.73 -15.86 -9.35
C GLY A 533 8.56 -17.05 -9.83
N LEU A 534 9.81 -17.13 -9.37
CA LEU A 534 10.69 -18.28 -9.66
C LEU A 534 10.08 -19.58 -9.13
N PHE A 535 9.57 -19.59 -7.90
CA PHE A 535 8.92 -20.79 -7.33
C PHE A 535 7.72 -21.22 -8.17
N ILE A 536 6.85 -20.29 -8.53
CA ILE A 536 5.65 -20.60 -9.31
C ILE A 536 6.02 -21.24 -10.65
N ASN A 537 6.90 -20.60 -11.44
CA ASN A 537 7.27 -21.12 -12.75
C ASN A 537 8.05 -22.44 -12.67
N GLN A 538 9.05 -22.54 -11.77
CA GLN A 538 9.90 -23.72 -11.70
C GLN A 538 9.16 -24.94 -11.14
N PHE A 539 8.25 -24.74 -10.17
CA PHE A 539 7.42 -25.85 -9.69
C PHE A 539 6.34 -26.25 -10.69
N TYR A 540 5.79 -25.30 -11.45
CA TYR A 540 4.90 -25.63 -12.56
C TYR A 540 5.63 -26.49 -13.61
N ASN A 541 6.84 -26.09 -14.01
CA ASN A 541 7.65 -26.85 -14.96
C ASN A 541 8.00 -28.25 -14.43
N LEU A 542 8.30 -28.36 -13.12
CA LEU A 542 8.64 -29.65 -12.50
C LEU A 542 7.44 -30.58 -12.41
N PHE A 543 6.30 -30.10 -11.88
CA PHE A 543 5.15 -30.96 -11.54
C PHE A 543 4.19 -31.17 -12.71
N VAL A 544 4.05 -30.19 -13.61
CA VAL A 544 3.09 -30.25 -14.72
C VAL A 544 3.79 -30.69 -16.01
N LEU A 545 4.95 -30.13 -16.32
CA LEU A 545 5.68 -30.41 -17.57
C LEU A 545 6.75 -31.49 -17.41
N GLY A 546 7.09 -31.91 -16.18
CA GLY A 546 8.13 -32.90 -15.90
C GLY A 546 9.55 -32.41 -16.25
N GLN A 547 9.76 -31.10 -16.45
CA GLN A 547 11.03 -30.52 -16.83
C GLN A 547 11.84 -30.16 -15.57
N PHE A 548 13.08 -30.65 -15.52
CA PHE A 548 14.01 -30.36 -14.45
C PHE A 548 15.22 -29.61 -14.99
N GLY A 549 15.47 -28.41 -14.46
CA GLY A 549 16.57 -27.55 -14.89
C GLY A 549 17.41 -26.98 -13.74
N ILE A 550 18.46 -26.27 -14.08
CA ILE A 550 19.34 -25.61 -13.09
C ILE A 550 18.53 -24.66 -12.20
N TRP A 551 17.60 -23.91 -12.77
CA TRP A 551 16.76 -22.97 -12.02
C TRP A 551 15.78 -23.65 -11.09
N THR A 552 15.38 -24.91 -11.37
CA THR A 552 14.58 -25.72 -10.44
C THR A 552 15.37 -26.05 -9.18
N VAL A 553 16.67 -26.36 -9.32
CA VAL A 553 17.56 -26.57 -8.17
C VAL A 553 17.70 -25.29 -7.35
N VAL A 554 17.92 -24.15 -8.01
CA VAL A 554 17.98 -22.83 -7.36
C VAL A 554 16.68 -22.53 -6.60
N ALA A 555 15.52 -22.78 -7.20
CA ALA A 555 14.24 -22.61 -6.54
C ALA A 555 14.10 -23.48 -5.28
N ILE A 556 14.48 -24.74 -5.34
CA ILE A 556 14.46 -25.65 -4.18
C ILE A 556 15.39 -25.14 -3.06
N VAL A 557 16.61 -24.74 -3.40
CA VAL A 557 17.58 -24.21 -2.43
C VAL A 557 17.05 -22.94 -1.77
N LEU A 558 16.48 -22.00 -2.55
CA LEU A 558 15.88 -20.77 -2.02
C LEU A 558 14.67 -21.07 -1.14
N LEU A 559 13.83 -22.05 -1.52
CA LEU A 559 12.69 -22.46 -0.70
C LEU A 559 13.15 -23.02 0.64
N VAL A 560 14.15 -23.92 0.62
CA VAL A 560 14.74 -24.47 1.86
C VAL A 560 15.35 -23.37 2.73
N ALA A 561 16.06 -22.42 2.12
CA ALA A 561 16.63 -21.27 2.84
C ALA A 561 15.52 -20.38 3.45
N MET A 562 14.43 -20.13 2.72
CA MET A 562 13.28 -19.38 3.19
C MET A 562 12.58 -20.10 4.35
N LEU A 563 12.34 -21.40 4.23
CA LEU A 563 11.76 -22.22 5.30
C LEU A 563 12.70 -22.27 6.52
N PHE A 564 13.99 -22.45 6.32
CA PHE A 564 14.98 -22.40 7.40
C PHE A 564 14.91 -21.04 8.13
N GLN A 565 14.84 -19.93 7.40
CA GLN A 565 14.72 -18.59 8.00
C GLN A 565 13.40 -18.42 8.76
N ILE A 566 12.29 -19.00 8.25
CA ILE A 566 10.96 -18.94 8.90
C ILE A 566 10.95 -19.78 10.18
N PHE A 567 11.59 -20.96 10.20
CA PHE A 567 11.59 -21.86 11.37
C PHE A 567 12.76 -21.62 12.33
N ARG A 568 13.77 -20.85 11.95
CA ARG A 568 14.90 -20.52 12.81
C ARG A 568 14.39 -19.86 14.11
N PRO A 569 14.90 -20.25 15.31
CA PRO A 569 14.58 -19.58 16.56
C PRO A 569 15.06 -18.12 16.54
N MET A 570 14.37 -17.25 17.27
CA MET A 570 14.79 -15.84 17.41
C MET A 570 16.18 -15.75 18.02
N PRO A 571 17.06 -14.86 17.54
CA PRO A 571 18.40 -14.70 18.08
C PRO A 571 18.33 -14.23 19.53
N LYS A 572 18.95 -14.98 20.46
CA LYS A 572 18.94 -14.69 21.90
C LYS A 572 19.59 -13.35 22.28
N HIS A 573 20.44 -12.79 21.42
CA HIS A 573 21.16 -11.50 21.61
C HIS A 573 20.37 -10.25 21.21
N ALA A 574 19.11 -10.40 20.81
CA ALA A 574 18.25 -9.24 20.49
C ALA A 574 17.65 -8.57 21.75
N TRP A 575 18.08 -8.96 22.93
CA TRP A 575 17.50 -8.62 24.22
C TRP A 575 18.53 -7.96 25.16
N THR A 576 19.46 -7.18 24.68
CA THR A 576 20.37 -6.42 25.54
C THR A 576 19.77 -5.05 25.86
N ASP A 577 19.85 -4.67 27.12
CA ASP A 577 19.30 -3.47 27.77
C ASP A 577 19.77 -2.13 27.15
N GLU A 578 20.71 -2.15 26.21
CA GLU A 578 21.18 -0.96 25.47
C GLU A 578 20.13 -0.32 24.55
N ASP A 579 19.12 -1.08 24.11
CA ASP A 579 18.04 -0.53 23.26
C ASP A 579 16.98 0.23 24.11
N GLU A 580 16.84 -0.05 25.40
CA GLU A 580 15.96 0.66 26.33
C GLU A 580 16.53 2.03 26.74
N THR A 581 17.83 2.11 26.92
CA THR A 581 18.52 3.36 27.26
C THR A 581 18.57 4.35 26.09
N ASN A 582 18.65 3.88 24.85
CA ASN A 582 18.64 4.74 23.66
C ASN A 582 17.23 5.28 23.30
N THR A 583 16.16 4.51 23.58
CA THR A 583 14.79 4.99 23.38
C THR A 583 14.37 5.98 24.47
N ALA A 584 14.79 5.79 25.70
CA ALA A 584 14.57 6.75 26.78
C ALA A 584 15.35 8.06 26.54
N SER A 585 16.58 7.99 26.07
CA SER A 585 17.41 9.16 25.74
C SER A 585 16.90 9.95 24.53
N ALA A 586 16.31 9.30 23.52
CA ALA A 586 15.71 9.98 22.37
C ALA A 586 14.36 10.65 22.69
N ALA A 587 13.59 10.10 23.64
CA ALA A 587 12.35 10.70 24.11
C ALA A 587 12.57 11.92 25.03
N VAL A 588 13.75 12.05 25.61
CA VAL A 588 14.14 13.21 26.43
C VAL A 588 14.73 14.36 25.59
N SER A 589 15.13 14.08 24.35
CA SER A 589 15.70 15.08 23.42
C SER A 589 14.73 15.60 22.37
N ALA A 590 13.48 15.15 22.35
CA ALA A 590 12.35 15.65 21.54
C ALA A 590 11.33 16.36 22.42
#